data_a2ffd14d266f338da829b290f37a09b2
#
_entry.id   a2ffd14d266f338da829b290f37a09b2
#
_cell.length_a   1.000
_cell.length_b   1.000
_cell.length_c   1.000
_cell.angle_alpha   90.00
_cell.angle_beta   90.00
_cell.angle_gamma   90.00
#
_symmetry.space_group_name_H-M   'P 1'
#
loop_
_entity.id
_entity.type
_entity.pdbx_description
1 polymer ?
#
loop_
_entity_poly.entity_id
_entity_poly.type
_entity_poly.pdbx_seq_one_letter_code
_entity_poly.pdbx_strand_id
1 'polypeptide(L)'
;MNDWKNKTIYQIYPRSFFDSSNSGVGDLKGITAKVKYIRDLGVDYVWISPFFKSPQKDFGYDVSDYRKVDDIFGSNHDFYELLEVFHKHGLKVITDLVLSHTSDEHPWFVESQQSQNSKYSDWYVWVDGQEGSPPNNWLSVFGGSAWQWCKHRNQFYLHNFLTSQPDLNFHNPEVQAQMLDEIKFWLDVGVDGFRFDVINFLFHDHELRDNPPKDPKLVRPLGFNKDNPYGLQEHIYDNTRPEMLPYLEKIRRLLDEYNAISLGEIVAEDPFSTIGEYSNEQRLHMAYCFEFLSDEFNYDSVDEVVENFHKKYPQSWPCWSFSNHDSSRIASRIARDPKELMAKLLSLKGTVCIYQGEELGLKDTDIAFEDLQDPFGKNFWPDFKGRDGCRTPIPWEDTKINFGFSEAKPWLPMDPSAKNLTVNIQEQKNDSMLNFTRQGIAKRKGIAT
;
A
#
# COMPACT_ATOMS: atom_id res chain seq x y z
N MET A 1 16.19 21.10 -2.06
CA MET A 1 17.32 20.12 -2.03
C MET A 1 16.76 18.73 -1.83
N ASN A 2 17.21 17.74 -2.61
CA ASN A 2 16.64 16.37 -2.64
C ASN A 2 17.00 15.54 -1.38
N ASP A 3 16.60 15.99 -0.21
CA ASP A 3 16.93 15.30 1.05
C ASP A 3 16.18 13.96 1.24
N TRP A 4 15.23 13.64 0.37
CA TRP A 4 14.47 12.39 0.39
C TRP A 4 15.16 11.21 -0.31
N LYS A 5 16.17 11.46 -1.17
CA LYS A 5 16.91 10.40 -1.89
C LYS A 5 17.74 9.55 -0.92
N ASN A 6 17.82 8.24 -1.19
CA ASN A 6 18.53 7.24 -0.36
C ASN A 6 18.04 7.12 1.10
N LYS A 7 16.87 7.63 1.42
CA LYS A 7 16.27 7.51 2.75
C LYS A 7 15.73 6.11 2.99
N THR A 8 15.42 5.83 4.23
CA THR A 8 14.78 4.59 4.66
C THR A 8 13.37 4.89 5.16
N ILE A 9 12.38 4.22 4.57
CA ILE A 9 10.98 4.26 4.99
C ILE A 9 10.70 3.03 5.83
N TYR A 10 9.90 3.17 6.89
CA TYR A 10 9.37 2.07 7.67
C TYR A 10 7.86 2.04 7.51
N GLN A 11 7.31 0.97 6.94
CA GLN A 11 5.88 0.81 6.75
C GLN A 11 5.24 0.20 8.00
N ILE A 12 4.24 0.89 8.53
CA ILE A 12 3.38 0.43 9.63
C ILE A 12 2.00 0.08 9.08
N TYR A 13 1.53 -1.13 9.40
CA TYR A 13 0.16 -1.56 9.23
C TYR A 13 -0.56 -1.35 10.59
N PRO A 14 -1.36 -0.28 10.74
CA PRO A 14 -1.86 0.19 12.05
C PRO A 14 -2.51 -0.91 12.87
N ARG A 15 -3.38 -1.68 12.23
CA ARG A 15 -4.17 -2.79 12.77
C ARG A 15 -3.35 -3.83 13.53
N SER A 16 -2.08 -4.00 13.16
CA SER A 16 -1.18 -5.05 13.62
C SER A 16 0.07 -4.52 14.32
N PHE A 17 0.16 -3.22 14.58
CA PHE A 17 1.38 -2.67 15.17
C PHE A 17 1.36 -2.76 16.70
N PHE A 18 0.45 -2.07 17.37
CA PHE A 18 0.25 -2.14 18.82
C PHE A 18 -1.15 -1.66 19.19
N ASP A 19 -1.84 -2.45 20.01
CA ASP A 19 -3.18 -2.14 20.52
C ASP A 19 -3.08 -1.49 21.90
N SER A 20 -3.36 -0.20 21.98
CA SER A 20 -3.35 0.56 23.23
C SER A 20 -4.66 0.51 23.99
N SER A 21 -5.74 0.10 23.31
CA SER A 21 -7.12 0.11 23.83
C SER A 21 -7.61 -1.25 24.31
N ASN A 22 -6.85 -2.33 24.05
CA ASN A 22 -7.24 -3.71 24.28
C ASN A 22 -8.52 -4.13 23.52
N SER A 23 -8.64 -3.65 22.28
CA SER A 23 -9.73 -4.01 21.37
C SER A 23 -9.46 -5.27 20.54
N GLY A 24 -8.20 -5.71 20.50
CA GLY A 24 -7.69 -6.74 19.59
C GLY A 24 -7.18 -6.19 18.26
N VAL A 25 -7.29 -4.87 18.06
CA VAL A 25 -6.86 -4.15 16.83
C VAL A 25 -5.91 -3.04 17.23
N GLY A 26 -4.76 -2.93 16.58
CA GLY A 26 -3.81 -1.84 16.80
C GLY A 26 -4.39 -0.46 16.42
N ASP A 27 -3.88 0.59 17.04
CA ASP A 27 -4.42 1.94 16.95
C ASP A 27 -3.34 3.04 16.87
N LEU A 28 -3.73 4.28 16.56
CA LEU A 28 -2.81 5.42 16.42
C LEU A 28 -2.08 5.76 17.73
N LYS A 29 -2.77 5.63 18.87
CA LYS A 29 -2.13 5.81 20.20
C LYS A 29 -1.07 4.73 20.43
N GLY A 30 -1.35 3.52 19.99
CA GLY A 30 -0.40 2.41 20.04
C GLY A 30 0.86 2.70 19.21
N ILE A 31 0.70 3.23 18.00
CA ILE A 31 1.84 3.67 17.17
C ILE A 31 2.61 4.78 17.91
N THR A 32 1.92 5.77 18.44
CA THR A 32 2.52 6.88 19.19
C THR A 32 3.30 6.38 20.42
N ALA A 33 2.76 5.42 21.16
CA ALA A 33 3.41 4.82 22.32
C ALA A 33 4.74 4.10 21.98
N LYS A 34 4.89 3.66 20.72
CA LYS A 34 6.09 2.96 20.21
C LYS A 34 7.06 3.86 19.45
N VAL A 35 6.88 5.19 19.48
CA VAL A 35 7.73 6.15 18.73
C VAL A 35 9.23 5.99 19.02
N LYS A 36 9.60 5.67 20.27
CA LYS A 36 11.03 5.43 20.63
C LYS A 36 11.60 4.23 19.91
N TYR A 37 10.86 3.12 19.82
CA TYR A 37 11.25 1.94 19.06
C TYR A 37 11.50 2.30 17.59
N ILE A 38 10.57 3.03 16.97
CA ILE A 38 10.65 3.45 15.57
C ILE A 38 11.84 4.40 15.35
N ARG A 39 12.02 5.38 16.23
CA ARG A 39 13.21 6.27 16.19
C ARG A 39 14.50 5.49 16.28
N ASP A 40 14.56 4.52 17.20
CA ASP A 40 15.77 3.74 17.49
C ASP A 40 16.10 2.71 16.38
N LEU A 41 15.13 2.43 15.46
CA LEU A 41 15.44 1.76 14.20
C LEU A 41 16.34 2.62 13.30
N GLY A 42 16.24 3.94 13.43
CA GLY A 42 17.03 4.88 12.65
C GLY A 42 16.44 5.22 11.28
N VAL A 43 15.19 4.94 11.03
CA VAL A 43 14.46 5.27 9.77
C VAL A 43 14.26 6.78 9.62
N ASP A 44 13.96 7.24 8.42
CA ASP A 44 13.76 8.66 8.12
C ASP A 44 12.27 9.00 8.01
N TYR A 45 11.51 8.13 7.38
CA TYR A 45 10.07 8.27 7.16
C TYR A 45 9.32 7.07 7.71
N VAL A 46 8.12 7.33 8.17
CA VAL A 46 7.17 6.28 8.56
C VAL A 46 5.97 6.37 7.65
N TRP A 47 5.73 5.31 6.87
CA TRP A 47 4.52 5.16 6.09
C TRP A 47 3.47 4.42 6.91
N ILE A 48 2.35 5.08 7.17
CA ILE A 48 1.20 4.50 7.87
C ILE A 48 0.17 4.09 6.81
N SER A 49 -0.11 2.76 6.71
CA SER A 49 -1.15 2.21 5.84
C SER A 49 -2.53 2.75 6.22
N PRO A 50 -3.59 2.61 5.38
CA PRO A 50 -4.83 3.38 5.54
C PRO A 50 -5.45 3.32 6.93
N PHE A 51 -5.80 4.48 7.44
CA PHE A 51 -6.49 4.66 8.74
C PHE A 51 -7.70 5.62 8.62
N PHE A 52 -8.05 6.05 7.42
CA PHE A 52 -9.22 6.90 7.18
C PHE A 52 -10.52 6.13 7.38
N LYS A 53 -11.62 6.87 7.57
CA LYS A 53 -12.95 6.28 7.77
C LYS A 53 -13.30 5.36 6.61
N SER A 54 -13.64 4.11 6.96
CA SER A 54 -13.88 3.03 6.02
C SER A 54 -14.86 2.01 6.62
N PRO A 55 -15.73 1.39 5.81
CA PRO A 55 -16.47 0.18 6.21
C PRO A 55 -15.58 -1.04 6.46
N GLN A 56 -14.29 -0.95 6.15
CA GLN A 56 -13.28 -1.99 6.35
C GLN A 56 -13.52 -3.27 5.52
N LYS A 57 -14.19 -3.16 4.38
CA LYS A 57 -14.40 -4.28 3.44
C LYS A 57 -13.08 -4.70 2.78
N ASP A 58 -12.14 -3.74 2.62
CA ASP A 58 -10.76 -3.94 2.20
C ASP A 58 -9.77 -3.23 3.16
N PHE A 59 -10.02 -3.36 4.46
CA PHE A 59 -9.11 -2.93 5.54
C PHE A 59 -8.60 -1.49 5.46
N GLY A 60 -9.46 -0.56 5.00
CA GLY A 60 -9.17 0.86 4.93
C GLY A 60 -8.92 1.38 3.52
N TYR A 61 -8.73 0.49 2.52
CA TYR A 61 -8.61 0.89 1.12
C TYR A 61 -9.97 1.24 0.49
N ASP A 62 -11.09 0.95 1.15
CA ASP A 62 -12.45 1.36 0.81
C ASP A 62 -12.84 2.61 1.62
N VAL A 63 -12.28 3.79 1.26
CA VAL A 63 -12.44 5.05 2.00
C VAL A 63 -13.86 5.60 1.87
N SER A 64 -14.51 5.88 3.01
CA SER A 64 -15.84 6.52 3.05
C SER A 64 -15.82 7.99 3.51
N ASP A 65 -14.71 8.47 4.08
CA ASP A 65 -14.45 9.88 4.40
C ASP A 65 -12.93 10.12 4.48
N TYR A 66 -12.41 10.88 3.54
CA TYR A 66 -10.97 11.17 3.42
C TYR A 66 -10.42 12.05 4.55
N ARG A 67 -11.27 12.80 5.25
CA ARG A 67 -10.84 13.78 6.27
C ARG A 67 -11.07 13.32 7.70
N LYS A 68 -11.53 12.09 7.87
CA LYS A 68 -11.80 11.52 9.17
C LYS A 68 -10.98 10.25 9.40
N VAL A 69 -10.33 10.15 10.57
CA VAL A 69 -9.75 8.91 11.07
C VAL A 69 -10.88 7.93 11.40
N ASP A 70 -10.71 6.66 11.07
CA ASP A 70 -11.67 5.61 11.44
C ASP A 70 -11.67 5.40 12.95
N ASP A 71 -12.88 5.26 13.52
CA ASP A 71 -13.08 5.14 14.96
C ASP A 71 -12.37 3.90 15.55
N ILE A 72 -12.06 2.88 14.74
CA ILE A 72 -11.29 1.71 15.18
C ILE A 72 -9.82 2.02 15.44
N PHE A 73 -9.27 3.06 14.82
CA PHE A 73 -7.88 3.50 15.00
C PHE A 73 -7.76 4.69 15.94
N GLY A 74 -8.86 5.34 16.28
CA GLY A 74 -8.90 6.52 17.14
C GLY A 74 -9.62 7.71 16.51
N SER A 75 -9.06 8.90 16.62
CA SER A 75 -9.65 10.16 16.16
C SER A 75 -8.62 11.01 15.40
N ASN A 76 -9.10 12.06 14.72
CA ASN A 76 -8.20 13.05 14.10
C ASN A 76 -7.25 13.68 15.14
N HIS A 77 -7.72 13.89 16.38
CA HIS A 77 -6.86 14.39 17.44
C HIS A 77 -5.70 13.45 17.77
N ASP A 78 -5.96 12.14 17.81
CA ASP A 78 -4.91 11.14 18.06
C ASP A 78 -3.87 11.11 16.92
N PHE A 79 -4.31 11.37 15.69
CA PHE A 79 -3.39 11.51 14.56
C PHE A 79 -2.56 12.81 14.63
N TYR A 80 -3.15 13.93 15.03
CA TYR A 80 -2.43 15.19 15.23
C TYR A 80 -1.37 15.06 16.32
N GLU A 81 -1.71 14.40 17.42
CA GLU A 81 -0.76 14.07 18.49
C GLU A 81 0.38 13.17 17.99
N LEU A 82 0.06 12.15 17.18
CA LEU A 82 1.05 11.29 16.55
C LEU A 82 2.05 12.10 15.72
N LEU A 83 1.57 12.99 14.83
CA LEU A 83 2.43 13.84 14.01
C LEU A 83 3.36 14.70 14.87
N GLU A 84 2.82 15.36 15.89
CA GLU A 84 3.61 16.21 16.79
C GLU A 84 4.70 15.40 17.50
N VAL A 85 4.37 14.22 18.01
CA VAL A 85 5.31 13.34 18.70
C VAL A 85 6.39 12.82 17.75
N PHE A 86 6.02 12.40 16.52
CA PHE A 86 6.95 11.89 15.52
C PHE A 86 7.92 12.99 15.09
N HIS A 87 7.43 14.19 14.79
CA HIS A 87 8.27 15.33 14.42
C HIS A 87 9.24 15.70 15.53
N LYS A 88 8.81 15.70 16.81
CA LYS A 88 9.71 15.91 17.97
C LYS A 88 10.84 14.87 18.06
N HIS A 89 10.63 13.68 17.51
CA HIS A 89 11.65 12.63 17.47
C HIS A 89 12.44 12.60 16.15
N GLY A 90 12.24 13.60 15.27
CA GLY A 90 12.95 13.71 13.98
C GLY A 90 12.47 12.73 12.91
N LEU A 91 11.29 12.13 13.10
CA LEU A 91 10.65 11.23 12.16
C LEU A 91 9.67 12.01 11.29
N LYS A 92 9.61 11.68 10.00
CA LYS A 92 8.64 12.21 9.06
C LYS A 92 7.53 11.18 8.79
N VAL A 93 6.32 11.65 8.53
CA VAL A 93 5.13 10.78 8.37
C VAL A 93 4.59 10.86 6.94
N ILE A 94 4.45 9.70 6.31
CA ILE A 94 3.78 9.49 5.03
C ILE A 94 2.45 8.78 5.32
N THR A 95 1.34 9.32 4.84
CA THR A 95 0.04 8.65 4.91
C THR A 95 -0.27 7.94 3.59
N ASP A 96 -0.99 6.82 3.69
CA ASP A 96 -1.53 6.16 2.52
C ASP A 96 -2.75 6.93 2.00
N LEU A 97 -2.86 7.13 0.70
CA LEU A 97 -3.98 7.85 0.11
C LEU A 97 -4.47 7.15 -1.16
N VAL A 98 -5.70 6.69 -1.09
CA VAL A 98 -6.40 5.98 -2.17
C VAL A 98 -7.10 7.01 -3.03
N LEU A 99 -6.60 7.26 -4.25
CA LEU A 99 -7.19 8.26 -5.16
C LEU A 99 -8.11 7.64 -6.22
N SER A 100 -7.90 6.37 -6.58
CA SER A 100 -8.55 5.73 -7.73
C SER A 100 -10.04 5.43 -7.51
N HIS A 101 -10.43 5.14 -6.28
CA HIS A 101 -11.79 4.71 -5.93
C HIS A 101 -12.18 5.17 -4.52
N THR A 102 -13.46 5.03 -4.21
CA THR A 102 -13.98 5.22 -2.84
C THR A 102 -14.69 3.95 -2.38
N SER A 103 -15.12 3.93 -1.11
CA SER A 103 -16.13 2.96 -0.69
C SER A 103 -17.46 3.21 -1.40
N ASP A 104 -18.26 2.16 -1.57
CA ASP A 104 -19.68 2.25 -1.96
C ASP A 104 -20.55 2.96 -0.89
N GLU A 105 -20.03 3.14 0.32
CA GLU A 105 -20.65 3.91 1.41
C GLU A 105 -20.19 5.37 1.45
N HIS A 106 -19.29 5.80 0.55
CA HIS A 106 -18.90 7.20 0.46
C HIS A 106 -20.09 8.06 0.03
N PRO A 107 -20.35 9.23 0.66
CA PRO A 107 -21.49 10.09 0.32
C PRO A 107 -21.59 10.45 -1.16
N TRP A 108 -20.45 10.62 -1.86
CA TRP A 108 -20.44 10.89 -3.29
C TRP A 108 -21.02 9.74 -4.11
N PHE A 109 -20.66 8.48 -3.78
CA PHE A 109 -21.20 7.33 -4.49
C PHE A 109 -22.65 7.06 -4.11
N VAL A 110 -23.00 7.15 -2.83
CA VAL A 110 -24.37 7.00 -2.35
C VAL A 110 -25.32 7.94 -3.08
N GLU A 111 -24.92 9.19 -3.32
CA GLU A 111 -25.70 10.15 -4.10
C GLU A 111 -25.63 9.86 -5.61
N SER A 112 -24.44 9.55 -6.14
CA SER A 112 -24.22 9.25 -7.56
C SER A 112 -25.10 8.11 -8.06
N GLN A 113 -25.24 7.03 -7.29
CA GLN A 113 -26.01 5.86 -7.67
C GLN A 113 -27.54 6.08 -7.72
N GLN A 114 -28.04 7.17 -7.12
CA GLN A 114 -29.49 7.44 -7.06
C GLN A 114 -30.07 7.86 -8.39
N SER A 115 -29.32 8.61 -9.21
CA SER A 115 -29.82 9.17 -10.46
C SER A 115 -28.69 9.65 -11.35
N GLN A 116 -28.91 9.55 -12.69
CA GLN A 116 -28.04 10.16 -13.70
C GLN A 116 -28.02 11.69 -13.64
N ASN A 117 -28.93 12.32 -12.89
CA ASN A 117 -29.04 13.77 -12.72
C ASN A 117 -28.61 14.24 -11.33
N SER A 118 -28.02 13.37 -10.50
CA SER A 118 -27.52 13.78 -9.18
C SER A 118 -26.27 14.67 -9.30
N LYS A 119 -25.95 15.41 -8.24
CA LYS A 119 -24.77 16.29 -8.19
C LYS A 119 -23.47 15.56 -8.54
N TYR A 120 -23.34 14.32 -8.07
CA TYR A 120 -22.15 13.48 -8.27
C TYR A 120 -22.32 12.45 -9.38
N SER A 121 -23.31 12.65 -10.28
CA SER A 121 -23.65 11.67 -11.32
C SER A 121 -22.49 11.27 -12.23
N ASP A 122 -21.54 12.16 -12.47
CA ASP A 122 -20.37 11.98 -13.34
C ASP A 122 -19.04 11.87 -12.56
N TRP A 123 -19.14 11.67 -11.24
CA TRP A 123 -17.95 11.52 -10.39
C TRP A 123 -17.38 10.11 -10.37
N TYR A 124 -18.16 9.13 -10.82
CA TYR A 124 -17.77 7.74 -10.97
C TYR A 124 -17.89 7.31 -12.42
N VAL A 125 -17.23 6.24 -12.79
CA VAL A 125 -17.26 5.72 -14.16
C VAL A 125 -18.54 4.93 -14.35
N TRP A 126 -19.52 5.54 -15.00
CA TRP A 126 -20.80 4.94 -15.32
C TRP A 126 -20.96 4.71 -16.82
N VAL A 127 -21.52 3.57 -17.20
CA VAL A 127 -21.75 3.20 -18.61
C VAL A 127 -23.16 2.64 -18.78
N ASP A 128 -23.88 3.12 -19.80
CA ASP A 128 -25.17 2.58 -20.20
C ASP A 128 -25.04 1.12 -20.65
N GLY A 129 -26.05 0.30 -20.34
CA GLY A 129 -26.00 -1.09 -20.73
C GLY A 129 -27.26 -1.85 -20.39
N GLN A 130 -27.17 -3.16 -20.46
CA GLN A 130 -28.22 -4.09 -20.08
C GLN A 130 -27.67 -5.07 -19.04
N GLU A 131 -28.42 -5.32 -17.97
CA GLU A 131 -28.04 -6.27 -16.93
C GLU A 131 -27.56 -7.60 -17.53
N GLY A 132 -26.39 -8.07 -17.10
CA GLY A 132 -25.76 -9.30 -17.61
C GLY A 132 -24.88 -9.11 -18.86
N SER A 133 -24.78 -7.89 -19.41
CA SER A 133 -23.95 -7.58 -20.58
C SER A 133 -23.02 -6.42 -20.26
N PRO A 134 -21.85 -6.67 -19.62
CA PRO A 134 -20.90 -5.62 -19.28
C PRO A 134 -20.37 -4.89 -20.53
N PRO A 135 -19.96 -3.62 -20.42
CA PRO A 135 -19.55 -2.79 -21.56
C PRO A 135 -18.37 -3.34 -22.35
N ASN A 136 -17.43 -4.02 -21.68
CA ASN A 136 -16.23 -4.61 -22.27
C ASN A 136 -15.73 -5.79 -21.41
N ASN A 137 -14.55 -6.33 -21.75
CA ASN A 137 -13.99 -7.51 -21.13
C ASN A 137 -13.11 -7.23 -19.90
N TRP A 138 -13.07 -6.00 -19.37
CA TRP A 138 -12.18 -5.67 -18.25
C TRP A 138 -12.50 -6.51 -17.01
N LEU A 139 -11.44 -6.95 -16.34
CA LEU A 139 -11.50 -7.81 -15.17
C LEU A 139 -11.08 -7.05 -13.91
N SER A 140 -11.69 -7.40 -12.79
CA SER A 140 -11.27 -6.95 -11.47
C SER A 140 -10.01 -7.68 -11.02
N VAL A 141 -9.10 -6.95 -10.36
CA VAL A 141 -7.91 -7.52 -9.71
C VAL A 141 -8.29 -8.61 -8.70
N PHE A 142 -9.43 -8.48 -8.03
CA PHE A 142 -9.92 -9.46 -7.05
C PHE A 142 -10.83 -10.54 -7.64
N GLY A 143 -10.88 -10.62 -8.97
CA GLY A 143 -11.60 -11.64 -9.72
C GLY A 143 -12.98 -11.19 -10.21
N GLY A 144 -13.39 -11.78 -11.32
CA GLY A 144 -14.65 -11.46 -11.99
C GLY A 144 -14.57 -10.22 -12.89
N SER A 145 -15.74 -9.76 -13.37
CA SER A 145 -15.85 -8.54 -14.18
C SER A 145 -15.48 -7.30 -13.37
N ALA A 146 -14.84 -6.33 -14.01
CA ALA A 146 -14.64 -4.99 -13.43
C ALA A 146 -15.90 -4.12 -13.47
N TRP A 147 -17.02 -4.65 -13.93
CA TRP A 147 -18.28 -3.92 -14.11
C TRP A 147 -19.38 -4.50 -13.24
N GLN A 148 -20.03 -3.66 -12.42
CA GLN A 148 -21.16 -4.02 -11.59
C GLN A 148 -22.42 -3.27 -12.05
N TRP A 149 -23.52 -4.03 -12.26
CA TRP A 149 -24.81 -3.45 -12.62
C TRP A 149 -25.49 -2.76 -11.44
N CYS A 150 -25.89 -1.50 -11.64
CA CYS A 150 -26.69 -0.73 -10.70
C CYS A 150 -28.13 -0.59 -11.22
N LYS A 151 -29.08 -1.28 -10.58
CA LYS A 151 -30.50 -1.26 -10.98
C LYS A 151 -31.14 0.11 -10.88
N HIS A 152 -30.73 0.93 -9.89
CA HIS A 152 -31.32 2.27 -9.69
C HIS A 152 -31.01 3.21 -10.85
N ARG A 153 -29.78 3.08 -11.43
CA ARG A 153 -29.36 3.91 -12.55
C ARG A 153 -29.61 3.29 -13.92
N ASN A 154 -29.86 1.99 -14.00
CA ASN A 154 -29.78 1.20 -15.24
C ASN A 154 -28.46 1.40 -15.98
N GLN A 155 -27.35 1.40 -15.22
CA GLN A 155 -25.99 1.55 -15.73
C GLN A 155 -25.05 0.58 -15.02
N PHE A 156 -23.92 0.28 -15.64
CA PHE A 156 -22.78 -0.32 -14.98
C PHE A 156 -21.89 0.76 -14.37
N TYR A 157 -21.27 0.43 -13.22
CA TYR A 157 -20.13 1.21 -12.74
C TYR A 157 -18.86 0.36 -12.75
N LEU A 158 -17.72 1.02 -12.97
CA LEU A 158 -16.38 0.41 -12.94
C LEU A 158 -15.93 0.20 -11.49
N HIS A 159 -15.29 -0.95 -11.24
CA HIS A 159 -14.54 -1.23 -10.01
C HIS A 159 -13.32 -2.10 -10.34
N ASN A 160 -12.14 -1.55 -10.26
CA ASN A 160 -10.93 -2.33 -10.51
C ASN A 160 -10.61 -3.35 -9.40
N PHE A 161 -11.20 -3.18 -8.22
CA PHE A 161 -11.04 -4.05 -7.04
C PHE A 161 -12.36 -4.65 -6.61
N LEU A 162 -12.78 -4.52 -5.34
CA LEU A 162 -14.08 -5.03 -4.90
C LEU A 162 -15.24 -4.26 -5.55
N THR A 163 -16.39 -4.92 -5.70
CA THR A 163 -17.64 -4.25 -6.10
C THR A 163 -18.03 -3.10 -5.18
N SER A 164 -17.53 -3.14 -3.93
CA SER A 164 -17.68 -2.07 -2.94
C SER A 164 -16.65 -0.95 -3.05
N GLN A 165 -15.82 -0.97 -4.09
CA GLN A 165 -14.78 0.05 -4.36
C GLN A 165 -15.01 0.66 -5.75
N PRO A 166 -16.09 1.45 -5.97
CA PRO A 166 -16.38 2.09 -7.25
C PRO A 166 -15.30 3.11 -7.63
N ASP A 167 -14.85 3.03 -8.89
CA ASP A 167 -13.79 3.89 -9.42
C ASP A 167 -14.28 5.31 -9.70
N LEU A 168 -13.48 6.28 -9.27
CA LEU A 168 -13.69 7.70 -9.54
C LEU A 168 -13.40 8.02 -11.02
N ASN A 169 -14.20 8.90 -11.60
CA ASN A 169 -14.04 9.35 -12.98
C ASN A 169 -13.02 10.49 -13.09
N PHE A 170 -11.74 10.17 -13.24
CA PHE A 170 -10.69 11.18 -13.38
C PHE A 170 -10.70 11.94 -14.72
N HIS A 171 -11.54 11.54 -15.70
CA HIS A 171 -11.80 12.38 -16.86
C HIS A 171 -12.63 13.61 -16.48
N ASN A 172 -13.32 13.59 -15.33
CA ASN A 172 -14.02 14.74 -14.79
C ASN A 172 -13.03 15.67 -14.04
N PRO A 173 -12.88 16.95 -14.47
CA PRO A 173 -11.96 17.89 -13.83
C PRO A 173 -12.36 18.25 -12.38
N GLU A 174 -13.64 18.13 -12.00
CA GLU A 174 -14.09 18.36 -10.62
C GLU A 174 -13.56 17.26 -9.68
N VAL A 175 -13.53 16.01 -10.13
CA VAL A 175 -12.92 14.90 -9.39
C VAL A 175 -11.43 15.14 -9.19
N GLN A 176 -10.71 15.53 -10.26
CA GLN A 176 -9.29 15.87 -10.16
C GLN A 176 -9.03 16.98 -9.14
N ALA A 177 -9.85 18.04 -9.17
CA ALA A 177 -9.72 19.17 -8.26
C ALA A 177 -10.03 18.77 -6.81
N GLN A 178 -11.08 17.97 -6.60
CA GLN A 178 -11.45 17.50 -5.27
C GLN A 178 -10.35 16.62 -4.66
N MET A 179 -9.77 15.70 -5.44
CA MET A 179 -8.72 14.84 -4.92
C MET A 179 -7.42 15.61 -4.61
N LEU A 180 -7.13 16.69 -5.34
CA LEU A 180 -6.06 17.64 -4.95
C LEU A 180 -6.39 18.37 -3.65
N ASP A 181 -7.66 18.69 -3.39
CA ASP A 181 -8.09 19.32 -2.14
C ASP A 181 -8.00 18.35 -0.95
N GLU A 182 -8.25 17.05 -1.16
CA GLU A 182 -8.01 16.03 -0.13
C GLU A 182 -6.50 15.88 0.21
N ILE A 183 -5.63 15.91 -0.79
CA ILE A 183 -4.17 15.96 -0.59
C ILE A 183 -3.79 17.21 0.22
N LYS A 184 -4.30 18.37 -0.22
CA LYS A 184 -4.02 19.66 0.44
C LYS A 184 -4.48 19.68 1.90
N PHE A 185 -5.64 19.13 2.20
CA PHE A 185 -6.15 19.05 3.58
C PHE A 185 -5.13 18.40 4.53
N TRP A 186 -4.57 17.27 4.17
CA TRP A 186 -3.60 16.57 5.02
C TRP A 186 -2.22 17.25 5.03
N LEU A 187 -1.83 17.94 3.95
CA LEU A 187 -0.65 18.79 3.95
C LEU A 187 -0.79 19.95 4.93
N ASP A 188 -1.98 20.60 4.98
CA ASP A 188 -2.29 21.66 5.94
C ASP A 188 -2.27 21.14 7.40
N VAL A 189 -2.58 19.87 7.62
CA VAL A 189 -2.44 19.20 8.93
C VAL A 189 -0.97 18.94 9.31
N GLY A 190 -0.07 18.89 8.34
CA GLY A 190 1.38 18.74 8.59
C GLY A 190 1.95 17.36 8.22
N VAL A 191 1.29 16.59 7.36
CA VAL A 191 1.82 15.34 6.82
C VAL A 191 3.01 15.63 5.90
N ASP A 192 4.08 14.83 6.00
CA ASP A 192 5.32 15.04 5.23
C ASP A 192 5.29 14.40 3.84
N GLY A 193 4.23 13.68 3.51
CA GLY A 193 4.10 13.05 2.20
C GLY A 193 2.99 12.01 2.13
N PHE A 194 2.86 11.42 0.95
CA PHE A 194 1.85 10.41 0.66
C PHE A 194 2.44 9.20 -0.05
N ARG A 195 1.96 8.03 0.32
CA ARG A 195 1.98 6.86 -0.56
C ARG A 195 0.66 6.86 -1.32
N PHE A 196 0.71 6.94 -2.63
CA PHE A 196 -0.46 6.86 -3.49
C PHE A 196 -0.69 5.41 -3.90
N ASP A 197 -1.84 4.89 -3.48
CA ASP A 197 -2.32 3.56 -3.80
C ASP A 197 -2.59 3.44 -5.30
N VAL A 198 -2.09 2.40 -5.93
CA VAL A 198 -2.27 2.07 -7.37
C VAL A 198 -2.40 3.30 -8.28
N ILE A 199 -1.46 4.22 -8.17
CA ILE A 199 -1.55 5.56 -8.77
C ILE A 199 -1.74 5.54 -10.30
N ASN A 200 -1.41 4.45 -10.97
CA ASN A 200 -1.60 4.28 -12.40
C ASN A 200 -3.03 3.87 -12.80
N PHE A 201 -3.96 3.67 -11.85
CA PHE A 201 -5.34 3.27 -12.10
C PHE A 201 -6.34 4.44 -12.20
N LEU A 202 -5.90 5.70 -12.09
CA LEU A 202 -6.83 6.86 -12.04
C LEU A 202 -7.55 7.11 -13.38
N PHE A 203 -6.92 6.78 -14.49
CA PHE A 203 -7.48 6.99 -15.82
C PHE A 203 -7.64 5.68 -16.56
N HIS A 204 -8.76 5.53 -17.23
CA HIS A 204 -9.07 4.44 -18.15
C HIS A 204 -9.20 4.94 -19.59
N ASP A 205 -9.26 4.03 -20.55
CA ASP A 205 -9.50 4.36 -21.95
C ASP A 205 -10.92 4.92 -22.14
N HIS A 206 -11.03 6.13 -22.66
CA HIS A 206 -12.31 6.81 -22.85
C HIS A 206 -13.24 6.08 -23.84
N GLU A 207 -12.66 5.32 -24.79
CA GLU A 207 -13.41 4.54 -25.77
C GLU A 207 -13.83 3.17 -25.23
N LEU A 208 -13.43 2.80 -24.01
CA LEU A 208 -13.78 1.54 -23.34
C LEU A 208 -13.44 0.29 -24.17
N ARG A 209 -12.30 0.32 -24.90
CA ARG A 209 -11.85 -0.81 -25.73
C ARG A 209 -11.53 -2.04 -24.88
N ASP A 210 -11.80 -3.21 -25.42
CA ASP A 210 -11.43 -4.48 -24.82
C ASP A 210 -9.91 -4.59 -24.62
N ASN A 211 -9.48 -5.08 -23.47
CA ASN A 211 -8.10 -5.45 -23.24
C ASN A 211 -7.73 -6.67 -24.11
N PRO A 212 -6.57 -6.64 -24.78
CA PRO A 212 -6.09 -7.80 -25.54
C PRO A 212 -5.78 -9.00 -24.62
N PRO A 213 -5.89 -10.23 -25.13
CA PRO A 213 -5.42 -11.40 -24.40
C PRO A 213 -3.88 -11.37 -24.31
N LYS A 214 -3.37 -11.71 -23.13
CA LYS A 214 -1.92 -11.83 -22.90
C LYS A 214 -1.41 -13.19 -23.37
N ASP A 215 -0.20 -13.22 -23.96
CA ASP A 215 0.46 -14.48 -24.26
C ASP A 215 0.69 -15.24 -22.94
N PRO A 216 0.16 -16.48 -22.78
CA PRO A 216 0.33 -17.27 -21.57
C PRO A 216 1.79 -17.50 -21.16
N LYS A 217 2.74 -17.40 -22.11
CA LYS A 217 4.18 -17.48 -21.84
C LYS A 217 4.73 -16.23 -21.15
N LEU A 218 4.02 -15.11 -21.24
CA LEU A 218 4.38 -13.81 -20.68
C LEU A 218 3.60 -13.52 -19.40
N VAL A 219 2.69 -14.39 -19.00
CA VAL A 219 1.93 -14.23 -17.76
C VAL A 219 2.92 -14.18 -16.61
N ARG A 220 3.17 -12.98 -16.12
CA ARG A 220 3.83 -12.77 -14.84
C ARG A 220 2.73 -12.71 -13.79
N PRO A 221 2.80 -13.52 -12.75
CA PRO A 221 1.92 -13.34 -11.60
C PRO A 221 2.14 -11.92 -11.08
N LEU A 222 1.08 -11.14 -10.96
CA LEU A 222 1.12 -9.80 -10.35
C LEU A 222 1.36 -9.85 -8.83
N GLY A 223 2.05 -10.89 -8.33
CA GLY A 223 2.28 -11.12 -6.90
C GLY A 223 1.07 -11.72 -6.17
N PHE A 224 -0.05 -11.95 -6.88
CA PHE A 224 -1.27 -12.43 -6.24
C PHE A 224 -1.53 -13.90 -6.58
N ASN A 225 -2.16 -14.32 -7.52
CA ASN A 225 -2.46 -15.71 -7.82
C ASN A 225 -2.28 -15.97 -9.33
N LYS A 226 -1.44 -16.92 -9.68
CA LYS A 226 -1.21 -17.30 -11.09
C LYS A 226 -2.46 -17.79 -11.82
N ASP A 227 -3.48 -18.24 -11.06
CA ASP A 227 -4.76 -18.70 -11.60
C ASP A 227 -5.80 -17.56 -11.67
N ASN A 228 -5.45 -16.33 -11.28
CA ASN A 228 -6.33 -15.20 -11.40
C ASN A 228 -6.47 -14.81 -12.88
N PRO A 229 -7.70 -14.84 -13.45
CA PRO A 229 -7.94 -14.46 -14.84
C PRO A 229 -7.48 -13.05 -15.21
N TYR A 230 -7.35 -12.14 -14.25
CA TYR A 230 -6.80 -10.80 -14.45
C TYR A 230 -5.43 -10.87 -15.15
N GLY A 231 -4.55 -11.77 -14.73
CA GLY A 231 -3.22 -11.95 -15.33
C GLY A 231 -3.22 -12.47 -16.78
N LEU A 232 -4.38 -12.84 -17.35
CA LEU A 232 -4.51 -13.32 -18.74
C LEU A 232 -4.85 -12.22 -19.74
N GLN A 233 -4.96 -10.97 -19.31
CA GLN A 233 -5.18 -9.80 -20.16
C GLN A 233 -3.96 -8.88 -20.16
N GLU A 234 -3.73 -8.16 -21.26
CA GLU A 234 -2.83 -7.01 -21.31
C GLU A 234 -3.60 -5.77 -20.86
N HIS A 235 -3.29 -5.26 -19.68
CA HIS A 235 -3.99 -4.13 -19.05
C HIS A 235 -3.50 -2.79 -19.62
N ILE A 236 -3.83 -2.52 -20.90
CA ILE A 236 -3.41 -1.31 -21.62
C ILE A 236 -4.53 -0.28 -21.79
N TYR A 237 -5.78 -0.65 -21.47
CA TYR A 237 -6.94 0.23 -21.62
C TYR A 237 -7.62 0.57 -20.29
N ASP A 238 -7.56 -0.27 -19.29
CA ASP A 238 -8.18 -0.09 -17.98
C ASP A 238 -7.30 0.69 -16.98
N ASN A 239 -6.01 0.80 -17.22
CA ASN A 239 -5.07 1.56 -16.39
C ASN A 239 -3.87 2.09 -17.18
N THR A 240 -2.92 2.76 -16.50
CA THR A 240 -1.63 3.24 -17.03
C THR A 240 -1.80 4.11 -18.28
N ARG A 241 -2.78 5.02 -18.26
CA ARG A 241 -3.11 5.89 -19.41
C ARG A 241 -2.23 7.14 -19.43
N PRO A 242 -1.93 7.69 -20.63
CA PRO A 242 -1.10 8.88 -20.78
C PRO A 242 -1.69 10.13 -20.12
N GLU A 243 -3.00 10.20 -19.92
CA GLU A 243 -3.71 11.27 -19.22
C GLU A 243 -3.27 11.41 -17.75
N MET A 244 -2.65 10.36 -17.20
CA MET A 244 -2.09 10.37 -15.85
C MET A 244 -0.94 11.38 -15.71
N LEU A 245 -0.11 11.56 -16.74
CA LEU A 245 1.13 12.33 -16.64
C LEU A 245 0.90 13.81 -16.26
N PRO A 246 -0.03 14.56 -16.90
CA PRO A 246 -0.35 15.93 -16.50
C PRO A 246 -0.94 16.02 -15.09
N TYR A 247 -1.64 14.98 -14.62
CA TYR A 247 -2.18 14.98 -13.27
C TYR A 247 -1.09 14.74 -12.21
N LEU A 248 -0.12 13.87 -12.47
CA LEU A 248 1.07 13.72 -11.61
C LEU A 248 1.84 15.03 -11.46
N GLU A 249 1.93 15.85 -12.53
CA GLU A 249 2.56 17.17 -12.47
C GLU A 249 1.78 18.17 -11.61
N LYS A 250 0.43 18.05 -11.55
CA LYS A 250 -0.39 18.85 -10.63
C LYS A 250 -0.15 18.44 -9.17
N ILE A 251 -0.14 17.12 -8.90
CA ILE A 251 0.19 16.58 -7.59
C ILE A 251 1.58 17.06 -7.15
N ARG A 252 2.58 16.95 -8.03
CA ARG A 252 3.96 17.34 -7.71
C ARG A 252 4.07 18.81 -7.33
N ARG A 253 3.46 19.69 -8.09
CA ARG A 253 3.47 21.14 -7.78
C ARG A 253 2.87 21.43 -6.41
N LEU A 254 1.75 20.79 -6.09
CA LEU A 254 1.14 20.93 -4.77
C LEU A 254 2.07 20.43 -3.65
N LEU A 255 2.69 19.27 -3.81
CA LEU A 255 3.62 18.72 -2.81
C LEU A 255 4.87 19.62 -2.62
N ASP A 256 5.40 20.17 -3.69
CA ASP A 256 6.58 21.05 -3.64
C ASP A 256 6.31 22.33 -2.83
N GLU A 257 5.07 22.86 -2.82
CA GLU A 257 4.67 24.01 -1.99
C GLU A 257 4.81 23.71 -0.48
N TYR A 258 4.67 22.46 -0.09
CA TYR A 258 4.75 22.00 1.31
C TYR A 258 6.08 21.28 1.66
N ASN A 259 7.01 21.16 0.72
CA ASN A 259 8.21 20.31 0.85
C ASN A 259 7.88 18.85 1.22
N ALA A 260 6.70 18.38 0.80
CA ALA A 260 6.24 17.00 1.02
C ALA A 260 6.68 16.08 -0.10
N ILE A 261 6.73 14.78 0.17
CA ILE A 261 7.18 13.78 -0.81
C ILE A 261 6.03 12.88 -1.28
N SER A 262 6.24 12.22 -2.42
CA SER A 262 5.33 11.21 -2.96
C SER A 262 6.03 9.89 -3.20
N LEU A 263 5.35 8.81 -2.82
CA LEU A 263 5.69 7.43 -3.13
C LEU A 263 4.51 6.82 -3.89
N GLY A 264 4.68 6.50 -5.17
CA GLY A 264 3.63 5.85 -5.98
C GLY A 264 3.76 4.34 -5.96
N GLU A 265 2.64 3.64 -5.84
CA GLU A 265 2.56 2.23 -6.13
C GLU A 265 2.21 2.02 -7.60
N ILE A 266 2.95 1.14 -8.28
CA ILE A 266 2.79 0.86 -9.70
C ILE A 266 2.48 -0.62 -9.92
N VAL A 267 1.32 -0.89 -10.50
CA VAL A 267 0.88 -2.20 -10.98
C VAL A 267 0.61 -2.08 -12.47
N ALA A 268 1.59 -2.38 -13.31
CA ALA A 268 1.55 -2.15 -14.75
C ALA A 268 2.18 -3.30 -15.53
N GLU A 269 1.91 -3.38 -16.84
CA GLU A 269 2.48 -4.40 -17.73
C GLU A 269 4.02 -4.26 -17.87
N ASP A 270 4.54 -3.04 -17.98
CA ASP A 270 5.98 -2.74 -17.85
C ASP A 270 6.19 -1.80 -16.65
N PRO A 271 6.29 -2.35 -15.43
CA PRO A 271 6.34 -1.55 -14.22
C PRO A 271 7.58 -0.66 -14.15
N PHE A 272 8.72 -1.10 -14.68
CA PHE A 272 9.94 -0.27 -14.67
C PHE A 272 9.86 0.89 -15.65
N SER A 273 9.25 0.69 -16.81
CA SER A 273 8.98 1.78 -17.76
C SER A 273 8.04 2.80 -17.12
N THR A 274 6.99 2.32 -16.47
CA THR A 274 6.01 3.20 -15.80
C THR A 274 6.64 3.97 -14.65
N ILE A 275 7.46 3.33 -13.79
CA ILE A 275 8.24 4.04 -12.76
C ILE A 275 9.15 5.09 -13.40
N GLY A 276 9.84 4.72 -14.50
CA GLY A 276 10.71 5.61 -15.25
C GLY A 276 10.01 6.87 -15.75
N GLU A 277 8.77 6.72 -16.15
CA GLU A 277 7.94 7.82 -16.65
C GLU A 277 7.29 8.63 -15.52
N TYR A 278 6.82 7.96 -14.45
CA TYR A 278 6.04 8.58 -13.37
C TYR A 278 6.91 9.24 -12.31
N SER A 279 8.14 8.77 -12.07
CA SER A 279 9.03 9.32 -11.04
C SER A 279 10.20 10.10 -11.67
N ASN A 280 10.12 11.40 -11.65
CA ASN A 280 11.15 12.33 -12.14
C ASN A 280 11.03 13.69 -11.45
N GLU A 281 11.77 14.70 -11.91
CA GLU A 281 11.81 16.03 -11.28
C GLU A 281 10.47 16.78 -11.37
N GLN A 282 9.57 16.41 -12.28
CA GLN A 282 8.29 17.10 -12.51
C GLN A 282 7.08 16.30 -12.02
N ARG A 283 7.25 15.02 -11.69
CA ARG A 283 6.19 14.08 -11.30
C ARG A 283 6.45 13.52 -9.91
N LEU A 284 6.09 12.27 -9.64
CA LEU A 284 6.33 11.68 -8.31
C LEU A 284 7.82 11.74 -7.92
N HIS A 285 8.08 11.86 -6.62
CA HIS A 285 9.44 11.80 -6.09
C HIS A 285 10.04 10.41 -6.27
N MET A 286 9.25 9.37 -5.97
CA MET A 286 9.64 7.97 -6.11
C MET A 286 8.42 7.09 -6.36
N ALA A 287 8.67 5.89 -6.85
CA ALA A 287 7.65 4.85 -6.99
C ALA A 287 8.23 3.46 -6.74
N TYR A 288 7.38 2.49 -6.43
CA TYR A 288 7.72 1.08 -6.32
C TYR A 288 6.76 0.21 -7.13
N CYS A 289 7.19 -1.00 -7.43
CA CYS A 289 6.40 -2.03 -8.08
C CYS A 289 6.59 -3.39 -7.38
N PHE A 290 5.89 -4.38 -7.87
CA PHE A 290 5.87 -5.72 -7.27
C PHE A 290 7.01 -6.65 -7.74
N GLU A 291 8.01 -6.16 -8.47
CA GLU A 291 9.12 -7.01 -8.99
C GLU A 291 9.82 -7.80 -7.88
N PHE A 292 10.15 -7.15 -6.75
CA PHE A 292 10.78 -7.82 -5.62
C PHE A 292 9.79 -8.33 -4.57
N LEU A 293 8.50 -8.13 -4.81
CA LEU A 293 7.40 -8.56 -3.95
C LEU A 293 6.72 -9.84 -4.45
N SER A 294 7.03 -10.26 -5.68
CA SER A 294 6.50 -11.47 -6.31
C SER A 294 7.08 -12.74 -5.70
N ASP A 295 6.30 -13.82 -5.69
CA ASP A 295 6.77 -15.16 -5.29
C ASP A 295 7.81 -15.75 -6.26
N GLU A 296 7.81 -15.29 -7.52
CA GLU A 296 8.78 -15.70 -8.55
C GLU A 296 10.06 -14.83 -8.55
N PHE A 297 10.22 -13.97 -7.56
CA PHE A 297 11.36 -13.09 -7.43
C PHE A 297 12.69 -13.85 -7.39
N ASN A 298 13.60 -13.50 -8.31
CA ASN A 298 14.97 -14.06 -8.32
C ASN A 298 15.92 -13.17 -7.49
N TYR A 299 16.24 -13.62 -6.29
CA TYR A 299 17.14 -12.91 -5.38
C TYR A 299 18.54 -12.65 -5.98
N ASP A 300 19.07 -13.58 -6.80
CA ASP A 300 20.43 -13.46 -7.33
C ASP A 300 20.53 -12.42 -8.46
N SER A 301 19.40 -11.98 -9.04
CA SER A 301 19.35 -10.94 -10.08
C SER A 301 19.12 -9.52 -9.56
N VAL A 302 18.95 -9.32 -8.23
CA VAL A 302 18.60 -8.01 -7.65
C VAL A 302 19.55 -6.89 -8.08
N ASP A 303 20.86 -7.11 -7.96
CA ASP A 303 21.85 -6.08 -8.29
C ASP A 303 21.77 -5.72 -9.79
N GLU A 304 21.64 -6.71 -10.66
CA GLU A 304 21.50 -6.49 -12.10
C GLU A 304 20.22 -5.70 -12.42
N VAL A 305 19.10 -6.03 -11.80
CA VAL A 305 17.82 -5.33 -11.99
C VAL A 305 17.96 -3.86 -11.57
N VAL A 306 18.56 -3.60 -10.41
CA VAL A 306 18.76 -2.24 -9.88
C VAL A 306 19.70 -1.43 -10.78
N GLU A 307 20.82 -2.02 -11.21
CA GLU A 307 21.77 -1.36 -12.11
C GLU A 307 21.14 -1.05 -13.49
N ASN A 308 20.42 -2.00 -14.06
CA ASN A 308 19.70 -1.83 -15.33
C ASN A 308 18.63 -0.74 -15.22
N PHE A 309 17.87 -0.69 -14.12
CA PHE A 309 16.90 0.38 -13.88
C PHE A 309 17.57 1.75 -13.90
N HIS A 310 18.60 1.95 -13.10
CA HIS A 310 19.29 3.25 -13.01
C HIS A 310 20.02 3.65 -14.31
N LYS A 311 20.46 2.67 -15.09
CA LYS A 311 21.05 2.92 -16.40
C LYS A 311 20.01 3.36 -17.42
N LYS A 312 18.84 2.72 -17.42
CA LYS A 312 17.75 3.00 -18.37
C LYS A 312 16.98 4.26 -18.01
N TYR A 313 16.78 4.52 -16.70
CA TYR A 313 15.96 5.63 -16.19
C TYR A 313 16.76 6.52 -15.21
N PRO A 314 17.81 7.25 -15.66
CA PRO A 314 18.74 7.97 -14.79
C PRO A 314 18.08 9.15 -14.02
N GLN A 315 16.93 9.65 -14.51
CA GLN A 315 16.19 10.75 -13.88
C GLN A 315 15.16 10.27 -12.85
N SER A 316 14.88 8.96 -12.83
CA SER A 316 13.86 8.37 -11.96
C SER A 316 14.44 7.88 -10.65
N TRP A 317 13.58 7.77 -9.64
CA TRP A 317 14.00 7.31 -8.32
C TRP A 317 13.08 6.19 -7.82
N PRO A 318 13.60 4.95 -7.71
CA PRO A 318 12.83 3.83 -7.21
C PRO A 318 12.81 3.81 -5.68
N CYS A 319 11.76 3.23 -5.12
CA CYS A 319 11.70 2.77 -3.74
C CYS A 319 11.68 1.24 -3.74
N TRP A 320 12.69 0.61 -3.22
CA TRP A 320 12.81 -0.85 -3.19
C TRP A 320 12.20 -1.42 -1.90
N SER A 321 11.40 -2.46 -2.04
CA SER A 321 10.81 -3.19 -0.93
C SER A 321 10.88 -4.69 -1.20
N PHE A 322 11.14 -5.49 -0.18
CA PHE A 322 11.12 -6.95 -0.25
C PHE A 322 9.88 -7.55 0.39
N SER A 323 9.14 -6.78 1.17
CA SER A 323 7.85 -7.15 1.75
C SER A 323 6.96 -5.93 1.90
N ASN A 324 5.65 -6.13 1.89
CA ASN A 324 4.64 -5.15 2.27
C ASN A 324 3.42 -5.87 2.86
N HIS A 325 2.33 -5.15 3.05
CA HIS A 325 1.08 -5.71 3.57
C HIS A 325 0.23 -6.46 2.51
N ASP A 326 0.66 -6.49 1.24
CA ASP A 326 -0.01 -7.17 0.13
C ASP A 326 0.75 -8.38 -0.40
N SER A 327 1.99 -8.58 0.05
CA SER A 327 2.86 -9.67 -0.39
C SER A 327 3.42 -10.45 0.80
N SER A 328 3.57 -11.75 0.62
CA SER A 328 4.23 -12.62 1.61
C SER A 328 5.58 -12.05 2.03
N ARG A 329 5.91 -12.18 3.31
CA ARG A 329 7.19 -11.71 3.86
C ARG A 329 8.36 -12.38 3.15
N ILE A 330 9.41 -11.61 2.85
CA ILE A 330 10.59 -12.13 2.16
C ILE A 330 11.20 -13.34 2.88
N ALA A 331 11.19 -13.36 4.22
CA ALA A 331 11.68 -14.48 5.01
C ALA A 331 10.86 -15.78 4.85
N SER A 332 9.62 -15.69 4.34
CA SER A 332 8.80 -16.84 3.97
C SER A 332 9.04 -17.29 2.54
N ARG A 333 9.27 -16.35 1.61
CA ARG A 333 9.45 -16.64 0.18
C ARG A 333 10.85 -17.12 -0.18
N ILE A 334 11.87 -16.59 0.48
CA ILE A 334 13.27 -16.86 0.13
C ILE A 334 13.96 -17.60 1.28
N ALA A 335 14.46 -18.79 1.00
CA ALA A 335 15.14 -19.65 1.98
C ALA A 335 16.61 -19.18 2.22
N ARG A 336 16.76 -17.99 2.77
CA ARG A 336 18.05 -17.38 3.17
C ARG A 336 17.99 -16.81 4.58
N ASP A 337 19.14 -16.50 5.16
CA ASP A 337 19.19 -15.81 6.45
C ASP A 337 18.51 -14.43 6.35
N PRO A 338 17.54 -14.09 7.22
CA PRO A 338 16.91 -12.77 7.23
C PRO A 338 17.90 -11.61 7.29
N LYS A 339 19.06 -11.76 7.93
CA LYS A 339 20.11 -10.75 7.95
C LYS A 339 20.75 -10.53 6.58
N GLU A 340 20.94 -11.61 5.81
CA GLU A 340 21.43 -11.51 4.43
C GLU A 340 20.42 -10.74 3.55
N LEU A 341 19.14 -11.06 3.68
CA LEU A 341 18.05 -10.38 2.94
C LEU A 341 18.00 -8.89 3.29
N MET A 342 18.04 -8.55 4.57
CA MET A 342 18.05 -7.15 5.04
C MET A 342 19.32 -6.40 4.59
N ALA A 343 20.49 -7.03 4.67
CA ALA A 343 21.73 -6.43 4.19
C ALA A 343 21.66 -6.11 2.70
N LYS A 344 21.07 -7.00 1.89
CA LYS A 344 20.85 -6.79 0.46
C LYS A 344 19.93 -5.58 0.24
N LEU A 345 18.73 -5.54 0.86
CA LEU A 345 17.80 -4.42 0.72
C LEU A 345 18.47 -3.08 1.07
N LEU A 346 19.16 -3.02 2.22
CA LEU A 346 19.82 -1.81 2.69
C LEU A 346 21.04 -1.38 1.83
N SER A 347 21.58 -2.26 1.01
CA SER A 347 22.70 -1.95 0.09
C SER A 347 22.24 -1.33 -1.23
N LEU A 348 20.96 -1.43 -1.58
CA LEU A 348 20.46 -1.01 -2.87
C LEU A 348 20.52 0.51 -3.06
N LYS A 349 20.89 0.94 -4.26
CA LYS A 349 20.78 2.34 -4.68
C LYS A 349 19.31 2.69 -4.91
N GLY A 350 18.80 3.73 -4.26
CA GLY A 350 17.39 4.13 -4.26
C GLY A 350 16.91 4.38 -2.84
N THR A 351 15.65 4.72 -2.66
CA THR A 351 14.98 4.66 -1.37
C THR A 351 14.65 3.20 -1.05
N VAL A 352 14.65 2.83 0.22
CA VAL A 352 14.22 1.49 0.65
C VAL A 352 13.08 1.58 1.64
N CYS A 353 12.13 0.65 1.53
CA CYS A 353 11.02 0.52 2.45
C CYS A 353 11.13 -0.82 3.19
N ILE A 354 11.13 -0.77 4.51
CA ILE A 354 11.13 -1.92 5.40
C ILE A 354 9.71 -2.07 5.92
N TYR A 355 9.10 -3.22 5.73
CA TYR A 355 7.78 -3.53 6.28
C TYR A 355 7.90 -3.98 7.74
N GLN A 356 6.98 -3.52 8.60
CA GLN A 356 6.96 -3.92 10.02
C GLN A 356 7.10 -5.43 10.20
N GLY A 357 8.03 -5.83 11.06
CA GLY A 357 8.36 -7.23 11.35
C GLY A 357 9.51 -7.80 10.51
N GLU A 358 9.91 -7.18 9.38
CA GLU A 358 11.13 -7.58 8.67
C GLU A 358 12.38 -7.35 9.54
N GLU A 359 12.40 -6.26 10.30
CA GLU A 359 13.46 -5.95 11.26
C GLU A 359 13.59 -6.96 12.40
N LEU A 360 12.56 -7.79 12.60
CA LEU A 360 12.53 -8.89 13.56
C LEU A 360 12.81 -10.26 12.92
N GLY A 361 12.81 -10.33 11.59
CA GLY A 361 12.91 -11.59 10.84
C GLY A 361 11.63 -12.42 10.87
N LEU A 362 10.46 -11.79 11.02
CA LEU A 362 9.17 -12.47 11.03
C LEU A 362 8.88 -13.13 9.69
N LYS A 363 8.26 -14.30 9.75
CA LYS A 363 7.66 -15.01 8.63
C LYS A 363 6.15 -14.80 8.62
N ASP A 364 5.52 -15.20 7.51
CA ASP A 364 4.07 -15.28 7.46
C ASP A 364 3.55 -16.34 8.45
N THR A 365 2.40 -16.03 9.02
CA THR A 365 1.63 -17.01 9.80
C THR A 365 0.71 -17.79 8.86
N ASP A 366 0.65 -19.11 9.01
CA ASP A 366 -0.35 -19.91 8.30
C ASP A 366 -1.72 -19.72 8.94
N ILE A 367 -2.62 -19.04 8.23
CA ILE A 367 -3.96 -18.70 8.72
C ILE A 367 -4.95 -19.75 8.23
N ALA A 368 -5.72 -20.34 9.13
CA ALA A 368 -6.80 -21.26 8.81
C ALA A 368 -7.97 -20.50 8.13
N PHE A 369 -8.73 -21.19 7.28
CA PHE A 369 -9.83 -20.57 6.52
C PHE A 369 -10.84 -19.82 7.43
N GLU A 370 -11.17 -20.41 8.57
CA GLU A 370 -12.12 -19.88 9.54
C GLU A 370 -11.64 -18.59 10.23
N ASP A 371 -10.33 -18.35 10.27
CA ASP A 371 -9.72 -17.15 10.83
C ASP A 371 -9.37 -16.10 9.74
N LEU A 372 -9.50 -16.47 8.45
CA LEU A 372 -9.24 -15.52 7.35
C LEU A 372 -10.17 -14.31 7.40
N GLN A 373 -9.60 -13.16 7.25
CA GLN A 373 -10.32 -11.89 7.13
C GLN A 373 -10.27 -11.34 5.69
N ASP A 374 -9.15 -11.54 4.98
CA ASP A 374 -8.92 -11.02 3.63
C ASP A 374 -9.95 -11.54 2.62
N PRO A 375 -10.77 -10.65 2.00
CA PRO A 375 -11.73 -11.06 0.98
C PRO A 375 -11.07 -11.70 -0.24
N PHE A 376 -9.86 -11.27 -0.59
CA PHE A 376 -9.11 -11.84 -1.71
C PHE A 376 -8.72 -13.30 -1.43
N GLY A 377 -8.21 -13.60 -0.23
CA GLY A 377 -7.92 -14.95 0.18
C GLY A 377 -9.16 -15.84 0.26
N LYS A 378 -10.30 -15.31 0.74
CA LYS A 378 -11.57 -16.05 0.78
C LYS A 378 -12.06 -16.42 -0.61
N ASN A 379 -11.91 -15.52 -1.59
CA ASN A 379 -12.37 -15.75 -2.97
C ASN A 379 -11.56 -16.82 -3.70
N PHE A 380 -10.27 -16.94 -3.40
CA PHE A 380 -9.36 -17.85 -4.11
C PHE A 380 -8.89 -19.04 -3.27
N TRP A 381 -9.49 -19.27 -2.08
CA TRP A 381 -9.17 -20.44 -1.26
C TRP A 381 -9.47 -21.76 -1.98
N PRO A 382 -8.65 -22.81 -1.84
CA PRO A 382 -7.39 -22.89 -1.06
C PRO A 382 -6.12 -22.54 -1.83
N ASP A 383 -6.22 -22.22 -3.12
CA ASP A 383 -5.07 -22.03 -4.03
C ASP A 383 -4.27 -20.76 -3.70
N PHE A 384 -4.95 -19.74 -3.20
CA PHE A 384 -4.36 -18.55 -2.65
C PHE A 384 -5.00 -18.21 -1.29
N LYS A 385 -4.17 -18.19 -0.24
CA LYS A 385 -4.65 -17.95 1.14
C LYS A 385 -4.84 -16.47 1.49
N GLY A 386 -4.63 -15.56 0.54
CA GLY A 386 -4.74 -14.13 0.77
C GLY A 386 -3.51 -13.51 1.45
N ARG A 387 -3.70 -12.31 1.96
CA ARG A 387 -2.66 -11.45 2.50
C ARG A 387 -2.54 -11.50 4.02
N ASP A 388 -3.45 -12.18 4.73
CA ASP A 388 -3.51 -12.17 6.19
C ASP A 388 -2.23 -12.71 6.86
N GLY A 389 -1.56 -13.67 6.22
CA GLY A 389 -0.34 -14.26 6.75
C GLY A 389 0.77 -13.25 7.05
N CYS A 390 0.95 -12.25 6.18
CA CYS A 390 1.93 -11.18 6.36
C CYS A 390 1.42 -10.00 7.22
N ARG A 391 0.11 -9.97 7.53
CA ARG A 391 -0.56 -8.88 8.26
C ARG A 391 -0.70 -9.13 9.76
N THR A 392 -0.16 -10.23 10.28
CA THR A 392 -0.27 -10.61 11.69
C THR A 392 0.43 -9.62 12.62
N PRO A 393 -0.04 -9.50 13.89
CA PRO A 393 0.48 -8.52 14.84
C PRO A 393 1.96 -8.67 15.18
N ILE A 394 2.60 -7.53 15.52
CA ILE A 394 3.99 -7.47 15.99
C ILE A 394 4.11 -8.06 17.40
N PRO A 395 5.06 -8.98 17.65
CA PRO A 395 5.33 -9.53 18.98
C PRO A 395 6.28 -8.62 19.76
N TRP A 396 5.78 -8.00 20.84
CA TRP A 396 6.55 -7.06 21.65
C TRP A 396 7.26 -7.70 22.83
N GLU A 397 6.54 -8.58 23.60
CA GLU A 397 7.00 -9.12 24.87
C GLU A 397 6.68 -10.62 25.02
N ASP A 398 7.69 -11.45 25.15
CA ASP A 398 7.59 -12.92 25.16
C ASP A 398 6.81 -13.51 26.34
N THR A 399 6.70 -12.78 27.45
CA THR A 399 6.04 -13.22 28.67
C THR A 399 4.59 -12.77 28.78
N LYS A 400 4.15 -11.85 27.92
CA LYS A 400 2.78 -11.34 27.92
C LYS A 400 1.86 -12.16 27.01
N ILE A 401 0.56 -12.11 27.32
CA ILE A 401 -0.47 -12.66 26.42
C ILE A 401 -0.36 -11.98 25.05
N ASN A 402 -0.64 -12.74 23.98
CA ASN A 402 -0.52 -12.26 22.60
C ASN A 402 0.81 -11.53 22.34
N PHE A 403 1.89 -12.00 22.99
CA PHE A 403 3.21 -11.40 22.94
C PHE A 403 3.22 -9.88 23.18
N GLY A 404 2.31 -9.38 24.03
CA GLY A 404 2.21 -7.97 24.39
C GLY A 404 1.65 -7.05 23.31
N PHE A 405 1.07 -7.58 22.25
CA PHE A 405 0.36 -6.79 21.23
C PHE A 405 -0.95 -6.23 21.80
N SER A 406 -1.76 -7.08 22.45
CA SER A 406 -3.06 -6.77 23.05
C SER A 406 -3.38 -7.76 24.17
N GLU A 407 -4.18 -7.36 25.15
CA GLU A 407 -4.75 -8.27 26.16
C GLU A 407 -6.02 -8.96 25.65
N ALA A 408 -6.69 -8.39 24.63
CA ALA A 408 -7.82 -9.01 23.94
C ALA A 408 -7.37 -10.01 22.87
N LYS A 409 -8.32 -10.80 22.31
CA LYS A 409 -8.04 -11.66 21.16
C LYS A 409 -7.62 -10.78 19.97
N PRO A 410 -6.42 -10.96 19.41
CA PRO A 410 -6.00 -10.22 18.22
C PRO A 410 -6.93 -10.49 17.02
N TRP A 411 -7.06 -9.52 16.13
CA TRP A 411 -7.88 -9.62 14.93
C TRP A 411 -7.42 -10.71 13.94
N LEU A 412 -6.12 -11.07 13.98
CA LEU A 412 -5.55 -12.25 13.34
C LEU A 412 -4.75 -13.06 14.36
N PRO A 413 -4.68 -14.40 14.20
CA PRO A 413 -3.86 -15.23 15.06
C PRO A 413 -2.38 -14.89 14.95
N MET A 414 -1.65 -15.07 16.05
CA MET A 414 -0.19 -14.89 16.10
C MET A 414 0.49 -16.26 16.15
N ASP A 415 1.54 -16.44 15.35
CA ASP A 415 2.32 -17.66 15.34
C ASP A 415 3.05 -17.86 16.67
N PRO A 416 2.87 -18.99 17.38
CA PRO A 416 3.60 -19.28 18.61
C PRO A 416 5.13 -19.23 18.48
N SER A 417 5.69 -19.49 17.29
CA SER A 417 7.13 -19.42 17.03
C SER A 417 7.68 -18.00 17.14
N ALA A 418 6.83 -16.97 16.98
CA ALA A 418 7.19 -15.57 17.14
C ALA A 418 7.64 -15.21 18.56
N LYS A 419 7.39 -16.09 19.56
CA LYS A 419 7.86 -15.91 20.94
C LYS A 419 9.35 -15.63 21.03
N ASN A 420 10.16 -16.29 20.22
CA ASN A 420 11.62 -16.11 20.21
C ASN A 420 12.09 -14.90 19.41
N LEU A 421 11.17 -14.23 18.69
CA LEU A 421 11.43 -13.09 17.83
C LEU A 421 10.86 -11.77 18.39
N THR A 422 10.36 -11.80 19.64
CA THR A 422 9.80 -10.60 20.27
C THR A 422 10.81 -9.48 20.41
N VAL A 423 10.33 -8.25 20.37
CA VAL A 423 11.16 -7.05 20.45
C VAL A 423 12.01 -7.06 21.72
N ASN A 424 11.43 -7.34 22.90
CA ASN A 424 12.16 -7.33 24.17
C ASN A 424 13.32 -8.33 24.22
N ILE A 425 13.18 -9.52 23.63
CA ILE A 425 14.26 -10.51 23.54
C ILE A 425 15.36 -10.01 22.60
N GLN A 426 14.98 -9.45 21.46
CA GLN A 426 15.93 -9.00 20.44
C GLN A 426 16.70 -7.75 20.86
N GLU A 427 16.11 -6.85 21.62
CA GLU A 427 16.79 -5.67 22.17
C GLU A 427 17.96 -6.04 23.12
N GLN A 428 17.87 -7.18 23.80
CA GLN A 428 18.89 -7.65 24.74
C GLN A 428 20.04 -8.41 24.05
N LYS A 429 19.94 -8.74 22.77
CA LYS A 429 20.91 -9.55 22.04
C LYS A 429 21.62 -8.71 20.97
N ASN A 430 22.91 -8.44 21.16
CA ASN A 430 23.70 -7.63 20.23
C ASN A 430 23.68 -8.16 18.78
N ASP A 431 23.59 -9.48 18.61
CA ASP A 431 23.58 -10.16 17.32
C ASP A 431 22.17 -10.49 16.82
N SER A 432 21.10 -9.91 17.41
CA SER A 432 19.73 -10.10 16.95
C SER A 432 19.49 -9.51 15.57
N MET A 433 18.39 -9.93 14.92
CA MET A 433 17.96 -9.35 13.65
C MET A 433 17.63 -7.86 13.79
N LEU A 434 16.97 -7.45 14.88
CA LEU A 434 16.63 -6.07 15.18
C LEU A 434 17.88 -5.18 15.27
N ASN A 435 18.87 -5.59 16.05
CA ASN A 435 20.11 -4.80 16.22
C ASN A 435 20.96 -4.81 14.94
N PHE A 436 20.96 -5.91 14.17
CA PHE A 436 21.57 -5.95 12.85
C PHE A 436 20.91 -4.95 11.89
N THR A 437 19.58 -4.87 11.87
CA THR A 437 18.82 -3.90 11.05
C THR A 437 19.15 -2.45 11.43
N ARG A 438 19.16 -2.14 12.74
CA ARG A 438 19.57 -0.81 13.25
C ARG A 438 20.96 -0.41 12.77
N GLN A 439 21.93 -1.30 12.88
CA GLN A 439 23.31 -1.08 12.41
C GLN A 439 23.34 -0.90 10.88
N GLY A 440 22.60 -1.70 10.14
CA GLY A 440 22.50 -1.60 8.69
C GLY A 440 21.95 -0.25 8.23
N ILE A 441 20.89 0.25 8.87
CA ILE A 441 20.31 1.58 8.58
C ILE A 441 21.32 2.69 8.94
N ALA A 442 22.00 2.61 10.09
CA ALA A 442 23.03 3.56 10.47
C ALA A 442 24.18 3.62 9.45
N LYS A 443 24.65 2.45 9.00
CA LYS A 443 25.66 2.34 7.95
C LYS A 443 25.20 2.97 6.63
N ARG A 444 23.93 2.71 6.22
CA ARG A 444 23.33 3.31 5.01
C ARG A 444 23.32 4.85 5.09
N LYS A 445 23.11 5.42 6.26
CA LYS A 445 23.13 6.87 6.50
C LYS A 445 24.56 7.44 6.58
N GLY A 446 25.60 6.62 6.54
CA GLY A 446 26.98 7.05 6.74
C GLY A 446 27.30 7.43 8.18
N ILE A 447 26.53 6.97 9.14
CA ILE A 447 26.77 7.15 10.57
C ILE A 447 27.74 6.06 11.01
N ALA A 448 28.89 6.44 11.57
CA ALA A 448 29.82 5.47 12.16
C ALA A 448 29.13 4.76 13.33
N THR A 449 29.12 3.42 13.30
CA THR A 449 28.58 2.57 14.39
C THR A 449 29.66 2.14 15.34
#